data_3cdd40b4fe17467b206bbac61312a370
#
_entry.id   3cdd40b4fe17467b206bbac61312a370
#
_cell.length_a   1.000
_cell.length_b   1.000
_cell.length_c   1.000
_cell.angle_alpha   90.00
_cell.angle_beta   90.00
_cell.angle_gamma   90.00
#
_symmetry.space_group_name_H-M   'P 1'
#
loop_
_entity.id
_entity.type
_entity.pdbx_description
1 polymer ?
#
loop_
_entity_poly.entity_id
_entity_poly.type
_entity_poly.pdbx_seq_one_letter_code
_entity_poly.pdbx_strand_id
1 'polypeptide(L)'
;MIKGAIFDVDGTLLDSMEIWEDVGVRYLNSIGIEAEPDLGTVLFTMSIQEGAAYVKEHYHLSQEPEEIVQGVLDIISNYYKKTALLKSGAKELLEKLDKHNIPMTVASSNNKKEIEMAFERLGIAKYFDRIFTCEEVGAGKTKPDIYLQAAEYLGTRPEET
;
A
#
# COMPACT_ATOMS: atom_id res chain seq x y z
N MET A 1 -22.21 18.81 -4.30
CA MET A 1 -20.98 19.16 -5.08
C MET A 1 -19.81 18.68 -4.25
N ILE A 2 -18.88 17.96 -4.85
CA ILE A 2 -17.67 17.45 -4.18
C ILE A 2 -16.77 18.61 -3.80
N LYS A 3 -16.31 18.66 -2.55
CA LYS A 3 -15.47 19.70 -1.97
C LYS A 3 -14.13 19.17 -1.46
N GLY A 4 -13.95 17.84 -1.40
CA GLY A 4 -12.72 17.17 -1.04
C GLY A 4 -12.65 15.79 -1.64
N ALA A 5 -11.48 15.17 -1.68
CA ALA A 5 -11.31 13.81 -2.16
C ALA A 5 -10.33 13.03 -1.28
N ILE A 6 -10.69 11.78 -0.98
CA ILE A 6 -9.87 10.86 -0.19
C ILE A 6 -9.55 9.67 -1.10
N PHE A 7 -8.28 9.40 -1.30
CA PHE A 7 -7.81 8.33 -2.18
C PHE A 7 -7.24 7.16 -1.40
N ASP A 8 -7.59 5.97 -1.83
CA ASP A 8 -6.79 4.78 -1.54
C ASP A 8 -5.56 4.75 -2.47
N VAL A 9 -4.58 3.93 -2.12
CA VAL A 9 -3.30 3.84 -2.84
C VAL A 9 -3.23 2.59 -3.69
N ASP A 10 -3.16 1.43 -3.04
CA ASP A 10 -2.87 0.15 -3.69
C ASP A 10 -4.07 -0.36 -4.49
N GLY A 11 -3.85 -0.57 -5.78
CA GLY A 11 -4.93 -0.93 -6.70
C GLY A 11 -5.84 0.24 -7.12
N THR A 12 -5.64 1.45 -6.56
CA THR A 12 -6.43 2.66 -6.84
C THR A 12 -5.57 3.72 -7.55
N LEU A 13 -4.64 4.34 -6.87
CA LEU A 13 -3.68 5.28 -7.47
C LEU A 13 -2.48 4.55 -8.08
N LEU A 14 -1.98 3.53 -7.39
CA LEU A 14 -0.87 2.71 -7.84
C LEU A 14 -1.35 1.36 -8.38
N ASP A 15 -0.75 0.92 -9.47
CA ASP A 15 -0.89 -0.44 -9.99
C ASP A 15 0.10 -1.36 -9.26
N SER A 16 -0.22 -1.66 -8.01
CA SER A 16 0.68 -2.27 -7.04
C SER A 16 0.16 -3.59 -6.43
N MET A 17 -0.97 -4.12 -6.93
CA MET A 17 -1.54 -5.33 -6.35
C MET A 17 -0.64 -6.55 -6.51
N GLU A 18 0.14 -6.63 -7.58
CA GLU A 18 1.04 -7.76 -7.85
C GLU A 18 2.04 -8.03 -6.71
N ILE A 19 2.56 -6.97 -6.06
CA ILE A 19 3.54 -7.17 -4.97
C ILE A 19 2.92 -7.91 -3.79
N TRP A 20 1.64 -7.65 -3.50
CA TRP A 20 0.91 -8.31 -2.41
C TRP A 20 0.54 -9.76 -2.73
N GLU A 21 0.43 -10.08 -4.02
CA GLU A 21 0.12 -11.43 -4.50
C GLU A 21 1.36 -12.32 -4.55
N ASP A 22 2.55 -11.76 -4.83
CA ASP A 22 3.74 -12.55 -5.14
C ASP A 22 4.97 -12.27 -4.26
N VAL A 23 4.89 -11.41 -3.24
CA VAL A 23 6.05 -11.05 -2.42
C VAL A 23 6.73 -12.26 -1.76
N GLY A 24 5.98 -13.26 -1.33
CA GLY A 24 6.54 -14.49 -0.77
C GLY A 24 7.33 -15.30 -1.80
N VAL A 25 6.83 -15.35 -3.05
CA VAL A 25 7.54 -15.97 -4.18
C VAL A 25 8.83 -15.20 -4.47
N ARG A 26 8.78 -13.87 -4.51
CA ARG A 26 9.97 -13.02 -4.71
C ARG A 26 10.99 -13.22 -3.60
N TYR A 27 10.55 -13.36 -2.36
CA TYR A 27 11.43 -13.62 -1.23
C TYR A 27 12.17 -14.95 -1.40
N LEU A 28 11.46 -16.07 -1.64
CA LEU A 28 12.09 -17.38 -1.87
C LEU A 28 13.07 -17.35 -3.02
N ASN A 29 12.69 -16.76 -4.16
CA ASN A 29 13.56 -16.61 -5.31
C ASN A 29 14.82 -15.81 -4.97
N SER A 30 14.72 -14.80 -4.10
CA SER A 30 15.88 -13.97 -3.69
C SER A 30 16.92 -14.74 -2.88
N ILE A 31 16.51 -15.81 -2.21
CA ILE A 31 17.38 -16.72 -1.45
C ILE A 31 17.69 -18.03 -2.20
N GLY A 32 17.35 -18.11 -3.51
CA GLY A 32 17.65 -19.23 -4.38
C GLY A 32 16.74 -20.44 -4.24
N ILE A 33 15.56 -20.28 -3.68
CA ILE A 33 14.55 -21.34 -3.53
C ILE A 33 13.42 -21.10 -4.53
N GLU A 34 13.10 -22.14 -5.31
CA GLU A 34 11.97 -22.11 -6.23
C GLU A 34 10.65 -22.28 -5.45
N ALA A 35 9.75 -21.32 -5.60
CA ALA A 35 8.44 -21.35 -4.95
C ALA A 35 7.47 -22.26 -5.70
N GLU A 36 6.58 -22.92 -4.97
CA GLU A 36 5.44 -23.66 -5.55
C GLU A 36 4.48 -22.69 -6.27
N PRO A 37 3.83 -23.14 -7.36
CA PRO A 37 3.02 -22.26 -8.22
C PRO A 37 1.84 -21.56 -7.50
N ASP A 38 1.30 -22.16 -6.44
CA ASP A 38 0.14 -21.68 -5.69
C ASP A 38 0.50 -20.94 -4.40
N LEU A 39 1.79 -20.78 -4.09
CA LEU A 39 2.26 -20.15 -2.86
C LEU A 39 1.67 -18.74 -2.64
N GLY A 40 1.60 -17.91 -3.68
CA GLY A 40 1.00 -16.59 -3.59
C GLY A 40 -0.45 -16.62 -3.11
N THR A 41 -1.24 -17.55 -3.62
CA THR A 41 -2.64 -17.75 -3.21
C THR A 41 -2.73 -18.18 -1.74
N VAL A 42 -1.85 -19.09 -1.31
CA VAL A 42 -1.80 -19.57 0.09
C VAL A 42 -1.47 -18.43 1.04
N LEU A 43 -0.46 -17.61 0.71
CA LEU A 43 0.00 -16.53 1.57
C LEU A 43 -0.93 -15.31 1.57
N PHE A 44 -1.75 -15.10 0.53
CA PHE A 44 -2.60 -13.93 0.38
C PHE A 44 -3.59 -13.71 1.54
N THR A 45 -3.97 -14.80 2.22
CA THR A 45 -4.90 -14.75 3.37
C THR A 45 -4.20 -14.61 4.73
N MET A 46 -2.87 -14.61 4.74
CA MET A 46 -2.05 -14.57 5.96
C MET A 46 -1.50 -13.16 6.21
N SER A 47 -1.26 -12.84 7.47
CA SER A 47 -0.38 -11.72 7.80
C SER A 47 1.07 -12.02 7.38
N ILE A 48 1.91 -10.99 7.28
CA ILE A 48 3.34 -11.20 6.93
C ILE A 48 4.01 -12.13 7.95
N GLN A 49 3.67 -12.02 9.24
CA GLN A 49 4.20 -12.85 10.30
C GLN A 49 3.77 -14.32 10.16
N GLU A 50 2.48 -14.55 9.90
CA GLU A 50 1.96 -15.91 9.66
C GLU A 50 2.58 -16.52 8.39
N GLY A 51 2.68 -15.73 7.32
CA GLY A 51 3.32 -16.14 6.07
C GLY A 51 4.81 -16.50 6.26
N ALA A 52 5.54 -15.73 7.06
CA ALA A 52 6.94 -16.01 7.38
C ALA A 52 7.11 -17.34 8.15
N ALA A 53 6.25 -17.59 9.15
CA ALA A 53 6.26 -18.85 9.87
C ALA A 53 5.93 -20.03 8.97
N TYR A 54 4.89 -19.88 8.13
CA TYR A 54 4.50 -20.90 7.14
C TYR A 54 5.64 -21.24 6.19
N VAL A 55 6.27 -20.23 5.57
CA VAL A 55 7.35 -20.39 4.60
C VAL A 55 8.58 -21.04 5.25
N LYS A 56 8.94 -20.63 6.49
CA LYS A 56 10.02 -21.26 7.25
C LYS A 56 9.80 -22.76 7.40
N GLU A 57 8.62 -23.16 7.86
CA GLU A 57 8.29 -24.56 8.11
C GLU A 57 8.17 -25.35 6.81
N HIS A 58 7.44 -24.84 5.84
CA HIS A 58 7.14 -25.54 4.58
C HIS A 58 8.38 -25.75 3.71
N TYR A 59 9.27 -24.76 3.62
CA TYR A 59 10.52 -24.84 2.83
C TYR A 59 11.75 -25.20 3.66
N HIS A 60 11.59 -25.50 4.95
CA HIS A 60 12.67 -25.86 5.88
C HIS A 60 13.80 -24.83 5.91
N LEU A 61 13.44 -23.56 5.96
CA LEU A 61 14.42 -22.47 5.96
C LEU A 61 15.23 -22.41 7.24
N SER A 62 16.52 -22.06 7.10
CA SER A 62 17.42 -21.82 8.25
C SER A 62 17.20 -20.46 8.91
N GLN A 63 16.62 -19.50 8.19
CA GLN A 63 16.32 -18.15 8.68
C GLN A 63 15.25 -18.20 9.76
N GLU A 64 15.36 -17.31 10.75
CA GLU A 64 14.29 -17.11 11.73
C GLU A 64 13.10 -16.32 11.11
N PRO A 65 11.86 -16.48 11.64
CA PRO A 65 10.69 -15.81 11.08
C PRO A 65 10.86 -14.29 10.98
N GLU A 66 11.54 -13.67 11.95
CA GLU A 66 11.82 -12.24 11.98
C GLU A 66 12.73 -11.80 10.84
N GLU A 67 13.71 -12.63 10.47
CA GLU A 67 14.60 -12.38 9.32
C GLU A 67 13.82 -12.49 8.00
N ILE A 68 12.91 -13.46 7.90
CA ILE A 68 12.03 -13.63 6.73
C ILE A 68 11.10 -12.41 6.59
N VAL A 69 10.47 -11.98 7.70
CA VAL A 69 9.63 -10.76 7.73
C VAL A 69 10.42 -9.56 7.24
N GLN A 70 11.64 -9.36 7.74
CA GLN A 70 12.47 -8.23 7.30
C GLN A 70 12.79 -8.31 5.80
N GLY A 71 13.15 -9.48 5.29
CA GLY A 71 13.44 -9.69 3.88
C GLY A 71 12.21 -9.41 2.99
N VAL A 72 11.03 -9.80 3.41
CA VAL A 72 9.75 -9.49 2.74
C VAL A 72 9.50 -7.98 2.74
N LEU A 73 9.65 -7.30 3.89
CA LEU A 73 9.48 -5.86 4.00
C LEU A 73 10.48 -5.08 3.12
N ASP A 74 11.71 -5.55 3.02
CA ASP A 74 12.74 -4.94 2.15
C ASP A 74 12.35 -5.07 0.66
N ILE A 75 11.78 -6.19 0.25
CA ILE A 75 11.27 -6.39 -1.12
C ILE A 75 10.12 -5.44 -1.41
N ILE A 76 9.16 -5.32 -0.49
CA ILE A 76 8.03 -4.38 -0.59
C ILE A 76 8.56 -2.95 -0.72
N SER A 77 9.44 -2.53 0.19
CA SER A 77 10.02 -1.19 0.20
C SER A 77 10.75 -0.87 -1.12
N ASN A 78 11.56 -1.81 -1.64
CA ASN A 78 12.23 -1.66 -2.92
C ASN A 78 11.26 -1.55 -4.10
N TYR A 79 10.14 -2.29 -4.07
CA TYR A 79 9.11 -2.21 -5.09
C TYR A 79 8.52 -0.79 -5.18
N TYR A 80 8.07 -0.20 -4.07
CA TYR A 80 7.53 1.17 -4.04
C TYR A 80 8.58 2.21 -4.43
N LYS A 81 9.80 2.02 -3.97
CA LYS A 81 10.91 2.94 -4.28
C LYS A 81 11.30 2.95 -5.75
N LYS A 82 11.17 1.82 -6.48
CA LYS A 82 11.76 1.67 -7.81
C LYS A 82 10.77 1.30 -8.91
N THR A 83 9.73 0.54 -8.60
CA THR A 83 8.97 -0.21 -9.62
C THR A 83 7.50 0.21 -9.72
N ALA A 84 6.80 0.39 -8.59
CA ALA A 84 5.38 0.72 -8.59
C ALA A 84 5.03 1.85 -9.56
N LEU A 85 3.99 1.67 -10.37
CA LEU A 85 3.54 2.63 -11.38
C LEU A 85 2.17 3.19 -11.00
N LEU A 86 1.83 4.34 -11.59
CA LEU A 86 0.47 4.88 -11.50
C LEU A 86 -0.49 4.03 -12.33
N LYS A 87 -1.70 3.87 -11.83
CA LYS A 87 -2.79 3.39 -12.67
C LYS A 87 -3.11 4.38 -13.78
N SER A 88 -3.54 3.82 -14.91
CA SER A 88 -3.99 4.62 -16.07
C SER A 88 -5.08 5.61 -15.63
N GLY A 89 -4.95 6.87 -16.00
CA GLY A 89 -5.88 7.95 -15.66
C GLY A 89 -5.72 8.54 -14.25
N ALA A 90 -4.90 7.96 -13.38
CA ALA A 90 -4.73 8.46 -12.00
C ALA A 90 -4.16 9.88 -12.00
N LYS A 91 -3.10 10.12 -12.76
CA LYS A 91 -2.46 11.44 -12.82
C LYS A 91 -3.38 12.51 -13.39
N GLU A 92 -4.09 12.20 -14.46
CA GLU A 92 -5.05 13.10 -15.12
C GLU A 92 -6.20 13.47 -14.16
N LEU A 93 -6.66 12.51 -13.34
CA LEU A 93 -7.69 12.77 -12.34
C LEU A 93 -7.16 13.73 -11.25
N LEU A 94 -5.96 13.49 -10.73
CA LEU A 94 -5.35 14.36 -9.71
C LEU A 94 -5.15 15.78 -10.25
N GLU A 95 -4.64 15.93 -11.47
CA GLU A 95 -4.47 17.23 -12.13
C GLU A 95 -5.80 17.95 -12.33
N LYS A 96 -6.87 17.21 -12.66
CA LYS A 96 -8.21 17.77 -12.83
C LYS A 96 -8.78 18.29 -11.51
N LEU A 97 -8.65 17.52 -10.42
CA LEU A 97 -9.11 17.93 -9.09
C LEU A 97 -8.33 19.16 -8.57
N ASP A 98 -7.02 19.14 -8.75
CA ASP A 98 -6.15 20.27 -8.39
C ASP A 98 -6.53 21.57 -9.10
N LYS A 99 -6.77 21.51 -10.43
CA LYS A 99 -7.26 22.66 -11.21
C LYS A 99 -8.61 23.21 -10.74
N HIS A 100 -9.41 22.41 -10.08
CA HIS A 100 -10.69 22.83 -9.50
C HIS A 100 -10.57 23.22 -8.02
N ASN A 101 -9.33 23.29 -7.48
CA ASN A 101 -9.04 23.58 -6.08
C ASN A 101 -9.77 22.63 -5.11
N ILE A 102 -9.89 21.34 -5.47
CA ILE A 102 -10.44 20.31 -4.60
C ILE A 102 -9.28 19.73 -3.80
N PRO A 103 -9.21 19.95 -2.47
CA PRO A 103 -8.14 19.43 -1.64
C PRO A 103 -8.22 17.90 -1.57
N MET A 104 -7.06 17.26 -1.49
CA MET A 104 -6.94 15.81 -1.58
C MET A 104 -6.11 15.25 -0.43
N THR A 105 -6.57 14.12 0.12
CA THR A 105 -5.82 13.32 1.10
C THR A 105 -5.79 11.85 0.69
N VAL A 106 -4.97 11.10 1.38
CA VAL A 106 -4.85 9.64 1.22
C VAL A 106 -5.35 8.93 2.47
N ALA A 107 -6.04 7.81 2.28
CA ALA A 107 -6.39 6.86 3.34
C ALA A 107 -5.95 5.45 2.92
N SER A 108 -4.91 4.89 3.56
CA SER A 108 -4.30 3.63 3.15
C SER A 108 -4.06 2.68 4.33
N SER A 109 -4.07 1.38 4.05
CA SER A 109 -3.60 0.35 4.99
C SER A 109 -2.09 0.12 4.89
N ASN A 110 -1.45 0.69 3.86
CA ASN A 110 -0.01 0.56 3.63
C ASN A 110 0.80 1.49 4.54
N ASN A 111 2.09 1.22 4.64
CA ASN A 111 3.02 2.04 5.41
C ASN A 111 3.21 3.41 4.74
N LYS A 112 3.19 4.46 5.55
CA LYS A 112 3.31 5.85 5.07
C LYS A 112 4.60 6.09 4.28
N LYS A 113 5.72 5.53 4.73
CA LYS A 113 7.03 5.70 4.10
C LYS A 113 7.06 5.15 2.66
N GLU A 114 6.46 3.98 2.43
CA GLU A 114 6.36 3.37 1.10
C GLU A 114 5.53 4.24 0.16
N ILE A 115 4.41 4.77 0.64
CA ILE A 115 3.54 5.68 -0.14
C ILE A 115 4.31 6.96 -0.50
N GLU A 116 4.97 7.60 0.46
CA GLU A 116 5.74 8.83 0.25
C GLU A 116 6.85 8.61 -0.80
N MET A 117 7.64 7.53 -0.68
CA MET A 117 8.69 7.21 -1.65
C MET A 117 8.16 7.02 -3.07
N ALA A 118 7.03 6.31 -3.23
CA ALA A 118 6.41 6.12 -4.54
C ALA A 118 5.85 7.44 -5.10
N PHE A 119 5.17 8.23 -4.27
CA PHE A 119 4.54 9.49 -4.70
C PHE A 119 5.57 10.55 -5.10
N GLU A 120 6.68 10.65 -4.36
CA GLU A 120 7.80 11.53 -4.73
C GLU A 120 8.39 11.13 -6.08
N ARG A 121 8.72 9.84 -6.26
CA ARG A 121 9.28 9.31 -7.51
C ARG A 121 8.35 9.52 -8.71
N LEU A 122 7.04 9.36 -8.50
CA LEU A 122 6.00 9.49 -9.55
C LEU A 122 5.56 10.94 -9.76
N GLY A 123 6.04 11.88 -8.94
CA GLY A 123 5.74 13.32 -9.06
C GLY A 123 4.30 13.69 -8.70
N ILE A 124 3.64 12.89 -7.84
CA ILE A 124 2.26 13.13 -7.42
C ILE A 124 2.13 13.54 -5.94
N ALA A 125 3.22 13.50 -5.16
CA ALA A 125 3.19 13.89 -3.74
C ALA A 125 2.58 15.28 -3.50
N LYS A 126 2.82 16.21 -4.43
CA LYS A 126 2.33 17.60 -4.37
C LYS A 126 0.81 17.77 -4.37
N TYR A 127 0.05 16.74 -4.76
CA TYR A 127 -1.41 16.80 -4.83
C TYR A 127 -2.09 16.49 -3.50
N PHE A 128 -1.33 15.97 -2.52
CA PHE A 128 -1.90 15.48 -1.27
C PHE A 128 -1.41 16.30 -0.09
N ASP A 129 -2.35 16.88 0.66
CA ASP A 129 -2.05 17.63 1.87
C ASP A 129 -1.63 16.73 3.03
N ARG A 130 -2.17 15.51 3.09
CA ARG A 130 -1.87 14.54 4.14
C ARG A 130 -2.11 13.10 3.69
N ILE A 131 -1.31 12.18 4.24
CA ILE A 131 -1.48 10.73 4.15
C ILE A 131 -1.92 10.22 5.52
N PHE A 132 -3.10 9.60 5.58
CA PHE A 132 -3.60 8.88 6.74
C PHE A 132 -3.35 7.38 6.53
N THR A 133 -2.87 6.69 7.56
CA THR A 133 -2.69 5.23 7.54
C THR A 133 -3.51 4.55 8.62
N CYS A 134 -3.89 3.30 8.40
CA CYS A 134 -4.59 2.50 9.40
C CYS A 134 -3.76 2.35 10.69
N GLU A 135 -2.44 2.30 10.58
CA GLU A 135 -1.52 2.26 11.72
C GLU A 135 -1.62 3.55 12.55
N GLU A 136 -1.54 4.72 11.91
CA GLU A 136 -1.62 6.04 12.56
C GLU A 136 -2.97 6.25 13.25
N VAL A 137 -4.06 5.79 12.62
CA VAL A 137 -5.43 5.93 13.14
C VAL A 137 -5.78 4.88 14.19
N GLY A 138 -5.07 3.75 14.21
CA GLY A 138 -5.33 2.63 15.11
C GLY A 138 -6.60 1.81 14.75
N ALA A 139 -7.07 1.92 13.51
CA ALA A 139 -8.26 1.22 13.03
C ALA A 139 -8.13 0.84 11.55
N GLY A 140 -8.55 -0.37 11.20
CA GLY A 140 -8.59 -0.84 9.82
C GLY A 140 -9.73 -0.20 9.01
N LYS A 141 -9.65 -0.27 7.68
CA LYS A 141 -10.62 0.31 6.72
C LYS A 141 -12.04 -0.30 6.78
N THR A 142 -12.24 -1.36 7.55
CA THR A 142 -13.58 -1.89 7.87
C THR A 142 -14.37 -0.99 8.82
N LYS A 143 -13.67 -0.03 9.47
CA LYS A 143 -14.25 1.01 10.31
C LYS A 143 -14.18 2.36 9.59
N PRO A 144 -15.07 3.30 9.90
CA PRO A 144 -15.11 4.60 9.24
C PRO A 144 -14.04 5.59 9.70
N ASP A 145 -13.28 5.27 10.76
CA ASP A 145 -12.41 6.19 11.49
C ASP A 145 -11.44 6.94 10.58
N ILE A 146 -10.73 6.22 9.71
CA ILE A 146 -9.73 6.82 8.80
C ILE A 146 -10.36 7.79 7.81
N TYR A 147 -11.56 7.48 7.31
CA TYR A 147 -12.27 8.33 6.35
C TYR A 147 -12.86 9.56 7.04
N LEU A 148 -13.39 9.41 8.25
CA LEU A 148 -13.92 10.53 9.03
C LEU A 148 -12.82 11.51 9.42
N GLN A 149 -11.66 11.03 9.88
CA GLN A 149 -10.50 11.88 10.18
C GLN A 149 -9.98 12.60 8.93
N ALA A 150 -9.95 11.92 7.78
CA ALA A 150 -9.52 12.52 6.53
C ALA A 150 -10.51 13.58 6.04
N ALA A 151 -11.83 13.36 6.12
CA ALA A 151 -12.86 14.34 5.78
C ALA A 151 -12.84 15.55 6.72
N GLU A 152 -12.68 15.32 8.03
CA GLU A 152 -12.51 16.39 9.03
C GLU A 152 -11.29 17.25 8.72
N TYR A 153 -10.15 16.64 8.39
CA TYR A 153 -8.95 17.36 7.99
C TYR A 153 -9.17 18.24 6.75
N LEU A 154 -9.92 17.73 5.75
CA LEU A 154 -10.28 18.49 4.55
C LEU A 154 -11.33 19.59 4.83
N GLY A 155 -11.94 19.61 6.02
CA GLY A 155 -13.03 20.54 6.34
C GLY A 155 -14.31 20.23 5.56
N THR A 156 -14.53 18.97 5.16
CA THR A 156 -15.67 18.53 4.37
C THR A 156 -16.56 17.56 5.16
N ARG A 157 -17.84 17.52 4.79
CA ARG A 157 -18.74 16.47 5.29
C ARG A 157 -18.63 15.22 4.41
N PRO A 158 -18.96 14.01 4.95
CA PRO A 158 -18.91 12.78 4.16
C PRO A 158 -19.66 12.85 2.82
N GLU A 159 -20.79 13.58 2.79
CA GLU A 159 -21.61 13.75 1.57
C GLU A 159 -20.99 14.71 0.54
N GLU A 160 -19.94 15.40 0.91
CA GLU A 160 -19.21 16.36 0.08
C GLU A 160 -17.81 15.86 -0.32
N THR A 161 -17.46 14.62 0.12
CA THR A 161 -16.14 14.01 -0.06
C THR A 161 -16.20 12.83 -1.02
#